data_64a190c738c92bad3044360e1fcacb9e
#
_entry.id   64a190c738c92bad3044360e1fcacb9e
#
_cell.length_a   1.000
_cell.length_b   1.000
_cell.length_c   1.000
_cell.angle_alpha   90.00
_cell.angle_beta   90.00
_cell.angle_gamma   90.00
#
_symmetry.space_group_name_H-M   'P 1'
#
loop_
_entity.id
_entity.type
_entity.pdbx_description
1 polymer ?
#
loop_
_entity_poly.entity_id
_entity_poly.type
_entity_poly.pdbx_seq_one_letter_code
_entity_poly.pdbx_strand_id
1 'polypeptide(L)'
;GAEEAIASFEAAVSMQLAPAQRDAVRLVADEAAAVAATKQYLGYFQGRVQHWQAGDSRTLRHLIPENRLRVYDMRAVIAALADSGSVLELRAGFGAGMVTALARIEGRPVGLFANNPHHLGGAIDPEGADKAARFMQLCNAHGLPLVSLVDTPGFMVGPDTEATAQVRHVSRMFVAAAHLRVPYLSVVLRKGYGLGAMAMTAGGFHEPLCNVAWPTGEFGGMGLEGAVKLGFRKELEAVPEGPEREALYQRLVARQYENGAAMQMASTLEIDAVIDPADTRRWLVAGLQSGTVAAPGGPAVDAW
;
A
#
# COMPACT_ATOMS: atom_id res chain seq x y z
N GLY A 1 19.33 5.74 29.32
CA GLY A 1 19.02 4.37 29.76
C GLY A 1 19.31 3.34 28.64
N ALA A 2 18.99 2.06 28.85
CA ALA A 2 19.25 1.02 27.83
C ALA A 2 18.58 1.29 26.49
N GLU A 3 17.38 1.84 26.47
CA GLU A 3 16.64 2.20 25.25
C GLU A 3 17.33 3.33 24.47
N GLU A 4 17.86 4.35 25.15
CA GLU A 4 18.63 5.41 24.51
C GLU A 4 19.96 4.91 23.95
N ALA A 5 20.61 3.97 24.62
CA ALA A 5 21.84 3.33 24.14
C ALA A 5 21.57 2.48 22.88
N ILE A 6 20.47 1.73 22.85
CA ILE A 6 20.04 0.95 21.70
C ILE A 6 19.70 1.88 20.52
N ALA A 7 18.90 2.92 20.74
CA ALA A 7 18.57 3.89 19.70
C ALA A 7 19.81 4.61 19.15
N SER A 8 20.77 4.93 20.01
CA SER A 8 22.04 5.54 19.61
C SER A 8 22.92 4.59 18.81
N PHE A 9 22.96 3.30 19.20
CA PHE A 9 23.68 2.25 18.47
C PHE A 9 23.03 1.98 17.12
N GLU A 10 21.70 1.87 17.05
CA GLU A 10 20.93 1.73 15.81
C GLU A 10 21.19 2.90 14.85
N ALA A 11 21.18 4.12 15.35
CA ALA A 11 21.51 5.30 14.57
C ALA A 11 22.95 5.27 14.04
N ALA A 12 23.92 4.90 14.88
CA ALA A 12 25.32 4.82 14.51
C ALA A 12 25.59 3.74 13.43
N VAL A 13 24.99 2.55 13.59
CA VAL A 13 25.09 1.46 12.60
C VAL A 13 24.40 1.87 11.30
N SER A 14 23.24 2.51 11.38
CA SER A 14 22.49 2.99 10.23
C SER A 14 23.26 4.04 9.43
N MET A 15 24.01 4.91 10.08
CA MET A 15 24.86 5.91 9.42
C MET A 15 26.08 5.32 8.71
N GLN A 16 26.57 4.15 9.13
CA GLN A 16 27.74 3.49 8.55
C GLN A 16 27.39 2.58 7.37
N LEU A 17 26.15 2.18 7.23
CA LEU A 17 25.69 1.30 6.15
C LEU A 17 25.29 2.11 4.91
N ALA A 18 25.66 1.63 3.73
CA ALA A 18 25.12 2.15 2.48
C ALA A 18 23.58 1.95 2.45
N PRO A 19 22.82 2.83 1.76
CA PRO A 19 21.36 2.73 1.72
C PRO A 19 20.83 1.33 1.37
N ALA A 20 21.45 0.66 0.39
CA ALA A 20 21.08 -0.70 0.00
C ALA A 20 21.35 -1.76 1.09
N GLN A 21 22.30 -1.50 1.99
CA GLN A 21 22.61 -2.41 3.10
C GLN A 21 21.65 -2.19 4.28
N ARG A 22 21.13 -0.96 4.46
CA ARG A 22 20.11 -0.66 5.49
C ARG A 22 18.82 -1.44 5.27
N ASP A 23 18.46 -1.69 4.01
CA ASP A 23 17.30 -2.50 3.63
C ASP A 23 17.40 -3.95 4.14
N ALA A 24 18.59 -4.52 4.17
CA ALA A 24 18.82 -5.91 4.56
C ALA A 24 19.00 -6.12 6.07
N VAL A 25 19.16 -5.04 6.84
CA VAL A 25 19.48 -5.13 8.28
C VAL A 25 18.24 -4.89 9.13
N ARG A 26 17.97 -5.85 10.02
CA ARG A 26 17.06 -5.68 11.15
C ARG A 26 17.87 -5.76 12.44
N LEU A 27 17.91 -4.66 13.16
CA LEU A 27 18.51 -4.62 14.48
C LEU A 27 17.51 -5.16 15.51
N VAL A 28 18.00 -5.98 16.42
CA VAL A 28 17.24 -6.53 17.54
C VAL A 28 18.05 -6.35 18.82
N ALA A 29 17.40 -6.29 19.96
CA ALA A 29 18.02 -5.93 21.23
C ALA A 29 19.07 -6.96 21.71
N ASP A 30 18.81 -8.25 21.44
CA ASP A 30 19.64 -9.35 21.92
C ASP A 30 19.44 -10.62 21.08
N GLU A 31 20.15 -11.68 21.44
CA GLU A 31 20.07 -13.00 20.76
C GLU A 31 18.69 -13.64 20.92
N ALA A 32 18.04 -13.48 22.06
CA ALA A 32 16.71 -14.03 22.32
C ALA A 32 15.66 -13.37 21.39
N ALA A 33 15.76 -12.05 21.21
CA ALA A 33 14.94 -11.31 20.27
C ALA A 33 15.22 -11.71 18.81
N ALA A 34 16.48 -12.00 18.45
CA ALA A 34 16.85 -12.51 17.13
C ALA A 34 16.22 -13.88 16.86
N VAL A 35 16.29 -14.78 17.81
CA VAL A 35 15.66 -16.11 17.73
C VAL A 35 14.14 -16.00 17.63
N ALA A 36 13.52 -15.12 18.43
CA ALA A 36 12.08 -14.88 18.40
C ALA A 36 11.62 -14.35 17.05
N ALA A 37 12.33 -13.35 16.50
CA ALA A 37 12.05 -12.78 15.18
C ALA A 37 12.20 -13.82 14.05
N THR A 38 13.24 -14.67 14.14
CA THR A 38 13.46 -15.76 13.18
C THR A 38 12.34 -16.79 13.23
N LYS A 39 11.95 -17.23 14.43
CA LYS A 39 10.82 -18.15 14.61
C LYS A 39 9.51 -17.56 14.07
N GLN A 40 9.25 -16.29 14.36
CA GLN A 40 8.08 -15.59 13.83
C GLN A 40 8.09 -15.58 12.30
N TYR A 41 9.21 -15.18 11.68
CA TYR A 41 9.38 -15.15 10.24
C TYR A 41 9.15 -16.53 9.59
N LEU A 42 9.83 -17.57 10.08
CA LEU A 42 9.67 -18.93 9.59
C LEU A 42 8.25 -19.47 9.79
N GLY A 43 7.58 -19.04 10.83
CA GLY A 43 6.20 -19.43 11.13
C GLY A 43 5.21 -19.10 10.02
N TYR A 44 5.41 -18.02 9.26
CA TYR A 44 4.49 -17.65 8.17
C TYR A 44 4.51 -18.65 7.00
N PHE A 45 5.56 -19.44 6.86
CA PHE A 45 5.70 -20.45 5.80
C PHE A 45 5.25 -21.84 6.23
N GLN A 46 4.71 -22.01 7.45
CA GLN A 46 4.21 -23.27 8.01
C GLN A 46 2.68 -23.46 7.85
N GLY A 47 2.06 -22.59 7.03
CA GLY A 47 0.63 -22.67 6.79
C GLY A 47 -0.24 -21.99 7.87
N ARG A 48 -1.53 -22.36 7.90
CA ARG A 48 -2.53 -21.77 8.78
C ARG A 48 -2.36 -22.23 10.22
N VAL A 49 -2.43 -21.27 11.17
CA VAL A 49 -2.55 -21.61 12.60
C VAL A 49 -4.01 -21.75 13.00
N GLN A 50 -4.30 -22.65 13.95
CA GLN A 50 -5.67 -22.97 14.35
C GLN A 50 -6.22 -21.98 15.39
N HIS A 51 -5.34 -21.39 16.21
CA HIS A 51 -5.73 -20.46 17.26
C HIS A 51 -5.27 -19.05 16.87
N TRP A 52 -6.19 -18.13 16.78
CA TRP A 52 -5.95 -16.72 16.46
C TRP A 52 -6.96 -15.84 17.21
N GLN A 53 -6.61 -14.60 17.41
CA GLN A 53 -7.47 -13.57 17.96
C GLN A 53 -7.38 -12.33 17.08
N ALA A 54 -8.44 -11.56 17.00
CA ALA A 54 -8.47 -10.29 16.30
C ALA A 54 -9.13 -9.22 17.15
N GLY A 55 -8.74 -7.98 16.93
CA GLY A 55 -9.42 -6.83 17.50
C GLY A 55 -10.83 -6.63 16.93
N ASP A 56 -11.53 -5.64 17.46
CA ASP A 56 -12.83 -5.23 16.94
C ASP A 56 -12.68 -4.53 15.60
N SER A 57 -13.11 -5.16 14.53
CA SER A 57 -13.03 -4.61 13.16
C SER A 57 -13.79 -3.28 12.98
N ARG A 58 -14.73 -2.95 13.87
CA ARG A 58 -15.45 -1.66 13.82
C ARG A 58 -14.54 -0.47 14.05
N THR A 59 -13.38 -0.67 14.68
CA THR A 59 -12.36 0.39 14.84
C THR A 59 -11.86 0.93 13.50
N LEU A 60 -11.88 0.12 12.44
CA LEU A 60 -11.46 0.52 11.09
C LEU A 60 -12.27 1.71 10.55
N ARG A 61 -13.52 1.88 10.97
CA ARG A 61 -14.37 3.02 10.56
C ARG A 61 -13.84 4.38 11.00
N HIS A 62 -12.93 4.40 11.99
CA HIS A 62 -12.45 5.62 12.63
C HIS A 62 -10.95 5.87 12.42
N LEU A 63 -10.24 4.98 11.72
CA LEU A 63 -8.79 5.10 11.53
C LEU A 63 -8.42 6.09 10.42
N ILE A 64 -9.30 6.28 9.43
CA ILE A 64 -9.09 7.30 8.39
C ILE A 64 -9.82 8.58 8.78
N PRO A 65 -9.11 9.73 8.86
CA PRO A 65 -9.73 11.01 9.16
C PRO A 65 -10.76 11.43 8.11
N GLU A 66 -11.87 12.02 8.53
CA GLU A 66 -12.85 12.64 7.62
C GLU A 66 -12.21 13.75 6.77
N ASN A 67 -11.30 14.52 7.38
CA ASN A 67 -10.53 15.51 6.63
C ASN A 67 -9.48 14.82 5.76
N ARG A 68 -9.71 14.80 4.45
CA ARG A 68 -8.87 14.17 3.44
C ARG A 68 -7.42 14.66 3.39
N LEU A 69 -7.13 15.86 3.88
CA LEU A 69 -5.79 16.43 3.93
C LEU A 69 -4.97 15.93 5.13
N ARG A 70 -5.62 15.34 6.13
CA ARG A 70 -4.91 14.78 7.28
C ARG A 70 -4.32 13.41 6.94
N VAL A 71 -3.08 13.22 7.38
CA VAL A 71 -2.41 11.92 7.35
C VAL A 71 -2.85 11.08 8.53
N TYR A 72 -2.69 9.77 8.42
CA TYR A 72 -3.00 8.80 9.47
C TYR A 72 -1.96 7.67 9.45
N ASP A 73 -1.88 6.94 10.55
CA ASP A 73 -0.94 5.82 10.65
C ASP A 73 -1.50 4.56 9.97
N MET A 74 -0.90 4.20 8.84
CA MET A 74 -1.25 2.99 8.10
C MET A 74 -0.97 1.72 8.91
N ARG A 75 0.00 1.74 9.82
CA ARG A 75 0.31 0.60 10.69
C ARG A 75 -0.84 0.29 11.64
N ALA A 76 -1.58 1.32 12.08
CA ALA A 76 -2.79 1.12 12.88
C ALA A 76 -3.89 0.40 12.08
N VAL A 77 -4.06 0.72 10.79
CA VAL A 77 -4.99 0.00 9.90
C VAL A 77 -4.56 -1.45 9.73
N ILE A 78 -3.27 -1.68 9.47
CA ILE A 78 -2.71 -3.04 9.33
C ILE A 78 -2.92 -3.86 10.62
N ALA A 79 -2.65 -3.28 11.78
CA ALA A 79 -2.84 -3.95 13.06
C ALA A 79 -4.29 -4.29 13.36
N ALA A 80 -5.24 -3.43 12.95
CA ALA A 80 -6.67 -3.69 13.11
C ALA A 80 -7.21 -4.75 12.13
N LEU A 81 -6.58 -4.89 10.97
CA LEU A 81 -6.92 -5.93 9.98
C LEU A 81 -6.31 -7.29 10.31
N ALA A 82 -5.12 -7.33 10.84
CA ALA A 82 -4.39 -8.56 11.12
C ALA A 82 -4.87 -9.24 12.42
N ASP A 83 -4.51 -10.50 12.58
CA ASP A 83 -4.65 -11.19 13.85
C ASP A 83 -3.71 -10.58 14.89
N SER A 84 -4.15 -10.49 16.14
CA SER A 84 -3.41 -9.84 17.23
C SER A 84 -2.01 -10.42 17.37
N GLY A 85 -0.98 -9.56 17.37
CA GLY A 85 0.42 -9.95 17.50
C GLY A 85 1.02 -10.67 16.28
N SER A 86 0.28 -10.76 15.16
CA SER A 86 0.76 -11.48 13.98
C SER A 86 1.48 -10.61 12.96
N VAL A 87 1.60 -9.31 13.15
CA VAL A 87 2.25 -8.43 12.17
C VAL A 87 3.77 -8.46 12.36
N LEU A 88 4.48 -8.73 11.29
CA LEU A 88 5.94 -8.64 11.21
C LEU A 88 6.29 -7.69 10.06
N GLU A 89 6.55 -6.43 10.37
CA GLU A 89 7.01 -5.46 9.37
C GLU A 89 8.42 -5.80 8.89
N LEU A 90 8.62 -5.81 7.59
CA LEU A 90 9.90 -6.05 6.95
C LEU A 90 10.44 -4.74 6.37
N ARG A 91 11.76 -4.53 6.51
CA ARG A 91 12.48 -3.39 5.95
C ARG A 91 11.91 -2.03 6.36
N ALA A 92 11.54 -1.89 7.65
CA ALA A 92 10.96 -0.64 8.15
C ALA A 92 11.87 0.58 7.94
N GLY A 93 13.20 0.38 7.92
CA GLY A 93 14.20 1.44 7.72
C GLY A 93 14.47 1.82 6.26
N PHE A 94 13.88 1.13 5.27
CA PHE A 94 14.06 1.38 3.84
C PHE A 94 12.72 1.63 3.15
N GLY A 95 12.68 2.54 2.16
CA GLY A 95 11.48 2.83 1.39
C GLY A 95 10.31 3.22 2.28
N ALA A 96 10.46 4.29 3.06
CA ALA A 96 9.50 4.73 4.09
C ALA A 96 8.08 4.98 3.55
N GLY A 97 7.94 5.25 2.24
CA GLY A 97 6.67 5.42 1.55
C GLY A 97 5.84 4.14 1.42
N MET A 98 6.46 2.97 1.66
CA MET A 98 5.83 1.67 1.53
C MET A 98 6.00 0.86 2.82
N VAL A 99 4.91 0.45 3.42
CA VAL A 99 4.90 -0.52 4.53
C VAL A 99 4.77 -1.91 3.92
N THR A 100 5.64 -2.84 4.29
CA THR A 100 5.58 -4.25 3.89
C THR A 100 5.62 -5.13 5.14
N ALA A 101 4.69 -6.05 5.28
CA ALA A 101 4.60 -6.91 6.46
C ALA A 101 4.11 -8.32 6.11
N LEU A 102 4.65 -9.30 6.79
CA LEU A 102 3.99 -10.60 6.92
C LEU A 102 2.98 -10.51 8.06
N ALA A 103 1.78 -11.04 7.84
CA ALA A 103 0.71 -10.99 8.80
C ALA A 103 -0.14 -12.27 8.74
N ARG A 104 -1.13 -12.38 9.61
CA ARG A 104 -2.14 -13.43 9.54
C ARG A 104 -3.54 -12.83 9.56
N ILE A 105 -4.44 -13.44 8.80
CA ILE A 105 -5.87 -13.13 8.82
C ILE A 105 -6.62 -14.45 9.03
N GLU A 106 -7.29 -14.59 10.16
CA GLU A 106 -7.88 -15.85 10.63
C GLU A 106 -6.91 -17.04 10.59
N GLY A 107 -5.71 -16.80 11.11
CA GLY A 107 -4.61 -17.75 11.15
C GLY A 107 -3.92 -18.01 9.81
N ARG A 108 -4.45 -17.54 8.68
CA ARG A 108 -3.85 -17.69 7.34
C ARG A 108 -2.71 -16.69 7.16
N PRO A 109 -1.51 -17.15 6.78
CA PRO A 109 -0.41 -16.24 6.50
C PRO A 109 -0.66 -15.50 5.18
N VAL A 110 -0.35 -14.20 5.18
CA VAL A 110 -0.45 -13.31 4.03
C VAL A 110 0.73 -12.36 3.99
N GLY A 111 1.13 -11.95 2.80
CA GLY A 111 1.92 -10.75 2.60
C GLY A 111 0.99 -9.54 2.52
N LEU A 112 1.27 -8.51 3.30
CA LEU A 112 0.52 -7.27 3.30
C LEU A 112 1.45 -6.11 2.99
N PHE A 113 1.08 -5.25 2.04
CA PHE A 113 1.81 -4.02 1.78
C PHE A 113 0.85 -2.86 1.57
N ALA A 114 1.31 -1.65 1.89
CA ALA A 114 0.46 -0.48 1.93
C ALA A 114 1.25 0.80 1.68
N ASN A 115 0.62 1.80 1.07
CA ASN A 115 1.18 3.14 1.02
C ASN A 115 1.23 3.75 2.43
N ASN A 116 2.28 4.53 2.72
CA ASN A 116 2.42 5.22 4.00
C ASN A 116 2.09 6.71 3.84
N PRO A 117 0.91 7.19 4.28
CA PRO A 117 0.54 8.59 4.13
C PRO A 117 1.47 9.59 4.86
N HIS A 118 2.21 9.13 5.87
CA HIS A 118 3.21 9.98 6.56
C HIS A 118 4.43 10.31 5.71
N HIS A 119 4.68 9.54 4.64
CA HIS A 119 5.77 9.81 3.70
C HIS A 119 5.19 10.29 2.37
N LEU A 120 5.52 11.50 1.96
CA LEU A 120 5.09 12.11 0.69
C LEU A 120 3.57 12.01 0.42
N GLY A 121 2.74 11.99 1.47
CA GLY A 121 1.30 11.84 1.36
C GLY A 121 0.84 10.50 0.78
N GLY A 122 1.69 9.46 0.79
CA GLY A 122 1.45 8.15 0.21
C GLY A 122 1.91 8.00 -1.24
N ALA A 123 2.59 9.01 -1.81
CA ALA A 123 3.17 8.90 -3.15
C ALA A 123 4.29 7.85 -3.17
N ILE A 124 4.40 7.15 -4.29
CA ILE A 124 5.38 6.08 -4.46
C ILE A 124 6.65 6.65 -5.07
N ASP A 125 7.71 6.63 -4.30
CA ASP A 125 9.07 6.99 -4.69
C ASP A 125 9.87 5.76 -5.17
N PRO A 126 11.11 5.93 -5.69
CA PRO A 126 11.92 4.81 -6.19
C PRO A 126 12.16 3.71 -5.15
N GLU A 127 12.49 4.08 -3.91
CA GLU A 127 12.74 3.11 -2.83
C GLU A 127 11.48 2.36 -2.43
N GLY A 128 10.34 3.05 -2.35
CA GLY A 128 9.04 2.45 -2.07
C GLY A 128 8.62 1.46 -3.15
N ALA A 129 8.87 1.80 -4.42
CA ALA A 129 8.60 0.91 -5.56
C ALA A 129 9.47 -0.35 -5.53
N ASP A 130 10.78 -0.21 -5.31
CA ASP A 130 11.69 -1.35 -5.19
C ASP A 130 11.33 -2.26 -4.01
N LYS A 131 10.98 -1.67 -2.87
CA LYS A 131 10.53 -2.41 -1.68
C LYS A 131 9.28 -3.21 -1.96
N ALA A 132 8.26 -2.60 -2.61
CA ALA A 132 7.03 -3.28 -2.99
C ALA A 132 7.28 -4.43 -3.97
N ALA A 133 8.05 -4.19 -5.03
CA ALA A 133 8.39 -5.19 -6.04
C ALA A 133 9.10 -6.40 -5.42
N ARG A 134 10.13 -6.17 -4.59
CA ARG A 134 10.84 -7.25 -3.87
C ARG A 134 9.95 -8.00 -2.91
N PHE A 135 9.02 -7.31 -2.26
CA PHE A 135 8.07 -7.97 -1.35
C PHE A 135 7.07 -8.84 -2.11
N MET A 136 6.54 -8.38 -3.25
CA MET A 136 5.68 -9.19 -4.12
C MET A 136 6.39 -10.47 -4.56
N GLN A 137 7.67 -10.38 -4.95
CA GLN A 137 8.48 -11.53 -5.34
C GLN A 137 8.70 -12.51 -4.18
N LEU A 138 8.99 -12.00 -2.97
CA LEU A 138 9.11 -12.82 -1.77
C LEU A 138 7.83 -13.63 -1.52
N CYS A 139 6.68 -12.96 -1.54
CA CYS A 139 5.41 -13.62 -1.32
C CYS A 139 5.10 -14.64 -2.41
N ASN A 140 5.34 -14.30 -3.68
CA ASN A 140 5.14 -15.19 -4.82
C ASN A 140 6.03 -16.45 -4.74
N ALA A 141 7.31 -16.29 -4.38
CA ALA A 141 8.25 -17.40 -4.24
C ALA A 141 7.85 -18.39 -3.14
N HIS A 142 7.20 -17.91 -2.10
CA HIS A 142 6.78 -18.74 -0.95
C HIS A 142 5.28 -19.12 -0.98
N GLY A 143 4.56 -18.78 -2.05
CA GLY A 143 3.14 -19.11 -2.17
C GLY A 143 2.24 -18.36 -1.17
N LEU A 144 2.66 -17.19 -0.69
CA LEU A 144 1.87 -16.36 0.22
C LEU A 144 0.92 -15.45 -0.57
N PRO A 145 -0.40 -15.50 -0.33
CA PRO A 145 -1.33 -14.53 -0.87
C PRO A 145 -0.95 -13.09 -0.49
N LEU A 146 -1.24 -12.15 -1.37
CA LEU A 146 -0.95 -10.73 -1.20
C LEU A 146 -2.20 -9.93 -0.89
N VAL A 147 -2.09 -9.01 0.06
CA VAL A 147 -3.09 -7.99 0.37
C VAL A 147 -2.46 -6.62 0.21
N SER A 148 -3.04 -5.81 -0.66
CA SER A 148 -2.62 -4.42 -0.91
C SER A 148 -3.63 -3.44 -0.30
N LEU A 149 -3.14 -2.49 0.49
CA LEU A 149 -3.94 -1.38 1.03
C LEU A 149 -3.52 -0.10 0.31
N VAL A 150 -4.45 0.47 -0.45
CA VAL A 150 -4.16 1.57 -1.38
C VAL A 150 -4.59 2.91 -0.79
N ASP A 151 -3.64 3.82 -0.62
CA ASP A 151 -3.86 5.25 -0.38
C ASP A 151 -2.70 6.04 -0.99
N THR A 152 -2.74 6.24 -2.31
CA THR A 152 -1.66 6.90 -3.05
C THR A 152 -2.18 7.96 -4.01
N PRO A 153 -1.53 9.14 -4.04
CA PRO A 153 -1.77 10.15 -5.08
C PRO A 153 -1.10 9.78 -6.42
N GLY A 154 -0.38 8.66 -6.49
CA GLY A 154 0.36 8.23 -7.67
C GLY A 154 1.86 8.06 -7.41
N PHE A 155 2.61 7.94 -8.48
CA PHE A 155 4.07 7.97 -8.43
C PHE A 155 4.58 9.40 -8.21
N MET A 156 5.74 9.51 -7.55
CA MET A 156 6.46 10.79 -7.51
C MET A 156 6.85 11.24 -8.91
N VAL A 157 6.75 12.53 -9.14
CA VAL A 157 7.08 13.18 -10.42
C VAL A 157 7.94 14.41 -10.17
N GLY A 158 8.64 14.86 -11.19
CA GLY A 158 9.45 16.07 -11.14
C GLY A 158 10.94 15.81 -11.44
N PRO A 159 11.70 16.88 -11.78
CA PRO A 159 13.09 16.75 -12.24
C PRO A 159 14.00 15.98 -11.29
N ASP A 160 13.88 16.22 -9.99
CA ASP A 160 14.72 15.56 -8.98
C ASP A 160 14.43 14.05 -8.89
N THR A 161 13.16 13.68 -9.00
CA THR A 161 12.73 12.28 -9.01
C THR A 161 13.12 11.59 -10.32
N GLU A 162 12.96 12.27 -11.46
CA GLU A 162 13.39 11.73 -12.75
C GLU A 162 14.90 11.49 -12.82
N ALA A 163 15.69 12.34 -12.18
CA ALA A 163 17.14 12.16 -12.07
C ALA A 163 17.54 10.88 -11.34
N THR A 164 16.66 10.31 -10.52
CA THR A 164 16.87 9.02 -9.84
C THR A 164 16.35 7.81 -10.62
N ALA A 165 16.02 7.98 -11.91
CA ALA A 165 15.46 6.94 -12.77
C ALA A 165 14.13 6.35 -12.26
N GLN A 166 13.22 7.19 -11.78
CA GLN A 166 11.91 6.83 -11.21
C GLN A 166 11.16 5.80 -12.07
N VAL A 167 11.08 6.01 -13.39
CA VAL A 167 10.36 5.11 -14.32
C VAL A 167 10.91 3.68 -14.25
N ARG A 168 12.24 3.52 -14.16
CA ARG A 168 12.88 2.20 -14.03
C ARG A 168 12.46 1.51 -12.72
N HIS A 169 12.43 2.24 -11.61
CA HIS A 169 12.08 1.69 -10.31
C HIS A 169 10.59 1.33 -10.22
N VAL A 170 9.70 2.20 -10.64
CA VAL A 170 8.26 1.95 -10.55
C VAL A 170 7.79 0.86 -11.53
N SER A 171 8.44 0.71 -12.69
CA SER A 171 8.12 -0.35 -13.64
C SER A 171 8.34 -1.76 -13.06
N ARG A 172 9.24 -1.90 -12.08
CA ARG A 172 9.45 -3.17 -11.36
C ARG A 172 8.19 -3.68 -10.66
N MET A 173 7.35 -2.78 -10.15
CA MET A 173 6.09 -3.18 -9.54
C MET A 173 5.18 -3.88 -10.57
N PHE A 174 5.07 -3.33 -11.77
CA PHE A 174 4.27 -3.92 -12.86
C PHE A 174 4.87 -5.25 -13.33
N VAL A 175 6.19 -5.31 -13.50
CA VAL A 175 6.87 -6.56 -13.90
C VAL A 175 6.69 -7.63 -12.83
N ALA A 176 6.87 -7.31 -11.55
CA ALA A 176 6.64 -8.24 -10.46
C ALA A 176 5.17 -8.72 -10.42
N ALA A 177 4.23 -7.80 -10.58
CA ALA A 177 2.80 -8.10 -10.60
C ALA A 177 2.42 -9.06 -11.74
N ALA A 178 2.93 -8.83 -12.95
CA ALA A 178 2.67 -9.69 -14.12
C ALA A 178 3.16 -11.15 -13.95
N HIS A 179 4.05 -11.40 -13.01
CA HIS A 179 4.58 -12.75 -12.71
C HIS A 179 3.96 -13.38 -11.45
N LEU A 180 2.99 -12.72 -10.81
CA LEU A 180 2.35 -13.27 -9.62
C LEU A 180 1.53 -14.52 -9.95
N ARG A 181 1.64 -15.52 -9.07
CA ARG A 181 0.90 -16.79 -9.12
C ARG A 181 0.14 -17.04 -7.82
N VAL A 182 0.19 -16.09 -6.92
CA VAL A 182 -0.53 -16.12 -5.65
C VAL A 182 -1.77 -15.24 -5.75
N PRO A 183 -2.84 -15.55 -4.99
CA PRO A 183 -4.00 -14.68 -4.89
C PRO A 183 -3.58 -13.27 -4.48
N TYR A 184 -4.11 -12.28 -5.18
CA TYR A 184 -3.88 -10.87 -4.89
C TYR A 184 -5.21 -10.20 -4.61
N LEU A 185 -5.30 -9.53 -3.46
CA LEU A 185 -6.48 -8.79 -3.03
C LEU A 185 -6.10 -7.34 -2.77
N SER A 186 -6.97 -6.41 -3.14
CA SER A 186 -6.73 -4.99 -2.91
C SER A 186 -7.91 -4.32 -2.23
N VAL A 187 -7.59 -3.35 -1.38
CA VAL A 187 -8.57 -2.50 -0.70
C VAL A 187 -8.14 -1.05 -0.89
N VAL A 188 -8.94 -0.27 -1.62
CA VAL A 188 -8.70 1.16 -1.76
C VAL A 188 -9.31 1.89 -0.57
N LEU A 189 -8.43 2.43 0.27
CA LEU A 189 -8.84 3.06 1.53
C LEU A 189 -9.26 4.52 1.32
N ARG A 190 -8.50 5.26 0.52
CA ARG A 190 -8.74 6.67 0.22
C ARG A 190 -8.28 7.00 -1.21
N LYS A 191 -7.09 7.55 -1.41
CA LYS A 191 -6.60 7.93 -2.75
C LYS A 191 -6.21 6.71 -3.57
N GLY A 192 -6.79 6.59 -4.75
CA GLY A 192 -6.45 5.58 -5.76
C GLY A 192 -6.17 6.27 -7.09
N TYR A 193 -5.03 7.02 -7.19
CA TYR A 193 -4.79 7.88 -8.35
C TYR A 193 -3.72 7.33 -9.27
N GLY A 194 -4.02 7.39 -10.57
CA GLY A 194 -3.09 7.17 -11.66
C GLY A 194 -2.40 5.81 -11.69
N LEU A 195 -1.25 5.77 -12.33
CA LEU A 195 -0.45 4.55 -12.45
C LEU A 195 0.05 4.01 -11.11
N GLY A 196 0.22 4.86 -10.09
CA GLY A 196 0.59 4.39 -8.76
C GLY A 196 -0.48 3.50 -8.14
N ALA A 197 -1.77 3.86 -8.27
CA ALA A 197 -2.86 3.01 -7.82
C ALA A 197 -2.93 1.72 -8.63
N MET A 198 -2.75 1.77 -9.94
CA MET A 198 -2.68 0.57 -10.79
C MET A 198 -1.54 -0.36 -10.37
N ALA A 199 -0.36 0.18 -10.04
CA ALA A 199 0.75 -0.63 -9.53
C ALA A 199 0.43 -1.30 -8.18
N MET A 200 -0.35 -0.63 -7.33
CA MET A 200 -0.84 -1.18 -6.06
C MET A 200 -1.97 -2.20 -6.24
N THR A 201 -2.58 -2.28 -7.42
CA THR A 201 -3.65 -3.22 -7.77
C THR A 201 -3.20 -4.21 -8.85
N ALA A 202 -1.97 -4.72 -8.74
CA ALA A 202 -1.38 -5.73 -9.61
C ALA A 202 -1.31 -5.35 -11.11
N GLY A 203 -1.31 -4.06 -11.44
CA GLY A 203 -1.23 -3.56 -12.83
C GLY A 203 -2.52 -2.93 -13.34
N GLY A 204 -3.66 -3.15 -12.68
CA GLY A 204 -4.96 -2.57 -13.04
C GLY A 204 -6.03 -2.91 -12.01
N PHE A 205 -7.14 -2.19 -12.01
CA PHE A 205 -8.20 -2.39 -11.02
C PHE A 205 -8.96 -3.72 -11.21
N HIS A 206 -8.85 -4.35 -12.37
CA HIS A 206 -9.47 -5.65 -12.70
C HIS A 206 -8.54 -6.87 -12.52
N GLU A 207 -7.25 -6.63 -12.20
CA GLU A 207 -6.27 -7.72 -12.07
C GLU A 207 -6.32 -8.46 -10.71
N PRO A 208 -6.66 -7.80 -9.57
CA PRO A 208 -6.82 -8.50 -8.31
C PRO A 208 -7.96 -9.52 -8.36
N LEU A 209 -7.81 -10.61 -7.61
CA LEU A 209 -8.90 -11.57 -7.38
C LEU A 209 -10.12 -10.91 -6.70
N CYS A 210 -9.86 -9.89 -5.91
CA CYS A 210 -10.87 -9.07 -5.26
C CYS A 210 -10.31 -7.66 -5.09
N ASN A 211 -11.01 -6.65 -5.62
CA ASN A 211 -10.67 -5.25 -5.52
C ASN A 211 -11.86 -4.45 -4.96
N VAL A 212 -11.79 -4.10 -3.70
CA VAL A 212 -12.86 -3.36 -3.03
C VAL A 212 -12.39 -1.99 -2.55
N ALA A 213 -13.31 -1.08 -2.33
CA ALA A 213 -13.00 0.22 -1.77
C ALA A 213 -13.81 0.50 -0.49
N TRP A 214 -13.26 1.32 0.38
CA TRP A 214 -14.03 1.95 1.44
C TRP A 214 -14.83 3.13 0.87
N PRO A 215 -15.89 3.61 1.55
CA PRO A 215 -16.64 4.79 1.12
C PRO A 215 -15.80 6.05 0.95
N THR A 216 -14.64 6.10 1.60
CA THR A 216 -13.63 7.16 1.50
C THR A 216 -12.74 7.03 0.26
N GLY A 217 -12.93 6.00 -0.57
CA GLY A 217 -12.15 5.78 -1.78
C GLY A 217 -12.40 6.87 -2.83
N GLU A 218 -11.30 7.40 -3.37
CA GLU A 218 -11.28 8.46 -4.37
C GLU A 218 -10.39 8.01 -5.53
N PHE A 219 -10.90 8.11 -6.76
CA PHE A 219 -10.24 7.61 -7.95
C PHE A 219 -10.05 8.71 -9.00
N GLY A 220 -8.99 8.62 -9.76
CA GLY A 220 -8.70 9.55 -10.85
C GLY A 220 -7.39 9.26 -11.55
N GLY A 221 -7.17 9.85 -12.70
CA GLY A 221 -5.92 9.69 -13.47
C GLY A 221 -4.72 10.38 -12.80
N MET A 222 -4.98 11.35 -11.92
CA MET A 222 -4.00 12.09 -11.12
C MET A 222 -4.74 12.77 -9.95
N GLY A 223 -4.03 13.50 -9.10
CA GLY A 223 -4.66 14.31 -8.04
C GLY A 223 -5.73 15.24 -8.62
N LEU A 224 -6.94 15.19 -8.06
CA LEU A 224 -8.15 15.75 -8.70
C LEU A 224 -8.09 17.27 -8.87
N GLU A 225 -7.48 18.00 -7.95
CA GLU A 225 -7.26 19.44 -8.06
C GLU A 225 -6.29 19.79 -9.21
N GLY A 226 -5.25 18.98 -9.35
CA GLY A 226 -4.30 19.10 -10.49
C GLY A 226 -4.96 18.76 -11.81
N ALA A 227 -5.80 17.74 -11.84
CA ALA A 227 -6.57 17.35 -13.02
C ALA A 227 -7.49 18.48 -13.51
N VAL A 228 -8.14 19.21 -12.59
CA VAL A 228 -8.96 20.38 -12.94
C VAL A 228 -8.11 21.50 -13.54
N LYS A 229 -7.00 21.85 -12.89
CA LYS A 229 -6.11 22.91 -13.40
C LYS A 229 -5.55 22.61 -14.79
N LEU A 230 -5.28 21.35 -15.06
CA LEU A 230 -4.72 20.91 -16.32
C LEU A 230 -5.80 20.72 -17.41
N GLY A 231 -6.84 19.96 -17.08
CA GLY A 231 -7.90 19.57 -18.05
C GLY A 231 -8.87 20.70 -18.41
N PHE A 232 -9.14 21.60 -17.47
CA PHE A 232 -10.05 22.74 -17.65
C PHE A 232 -9.33 24.08 -17.74
N ARG A 233 -8.06 24.04 -18.10
CA ARG A 233 -7.21 25.23 -18.17
C ARG A 233 -7.82 26.34 -19.03
N LYS A 234 -8.30 26.00 -20.22
CA LYS A 234 -8.89 26.98 -21.16
C LYS A 234 -10.15 27.63 -20.61
N GLU A 235 -11.01 26.85 -19.96
CA GLU A 235 -12.25 27.35 -19.34
C GLU A 235 -11.94 28.27 -18.15
N LEU A 236 -10.94 27.89 -17.33
CA LEU A 236 -10.52 28.74 -16.22
C LEU A 236 -9.86 30.04 -16.68
N GLU A 237 -9.03 30.00 -17.73
CA GLU A 237 -8.37 31.18 -18.30
C GLU A 237 -9.35 32.13 -19.02
N ALA A 238 -10.50 31.62 -19.49
CA ALA A 238 -11.55 32.44 -20.12
C ALA A 238 -12.30 33.33 -19.10
N VAL A 239 -12.23 33.02 -17.79
CA VAL A 239 -12.80 33.84 -16.73
C VAL A 239 -11.71 34.72 -16.13
N PRO A 240 -11.90 36.03 -15.95
CA PRO A 240 -10.92 36.92 -15.33
C PRO A 240 -10.49 36.44 -13.94
N GLU A 241 -9.26 36.75 -13.55
CA GLU A 241 -8.79 36.43 -12.20
C GLU A 241 -9.66 37.12 -11.15
N GLY A 242 -10.10 36.31 -10.16
CA GLY A 242 -10.96 36.82 -9.12
C GLY A 242 -11.93 35.76 -8.56
N PRO A 243 -12.91 36.20 -7.77
CA PRO A 243 -13.85 35.30 -7.09
C PRO A 243 -14.64 34.38 -8.01
N GLU A 244 -14.95 34.84 -9.24
CA GLU A 244 -15.71 34.04 -10.21
C GLU A 244 -14.89 32.86 -10.76
N ARG A 245 -13.59 33.08 -11.06
CA ARG A 245 -12.68 32.01 -11.49
C ARG A 245 -12.48 30.99 -10.36
N GLU A 246 -12.31 31.47 -9.14
CA GLU A 246 -12.19 30.59 -7.96
C GLU A 246 -13.47 29.76 -7.73
N ALA A 247 -14.64 30.38 -7.85
CA ALA A 247 -15.92 29.67 -7.73
C ALA A 247 -16.09 28.62 -8.84
N LEU A 248 -15.66 28.91 -10.07
CA LEU A 248 -15.65 27.94 -11.16
C LEU A 248 -14.70 26.78 -10.85
N TYR A 249 -13.48 27.09 -10.41
CA TYR A 249 -12.49 26.09 -10.05
C TYR A 249 -13.03 25.14 -8.95
N GLN A 250 -13.60 25.69 -7.89
CA GLN A 250 -14.15 24.87 -6.79
C GLN A 250 -15.31 23.97 -7.24
N ARG A 251 -16.18 24.46 -8.15
CA ARG A 251 -17.25 23.62 -8.74
C ARG A 251 -16.68 22.47 -9.57
N LEU A 252 -15.64 22.73 -10.37
CA LEU A 252 -15.00 21.70 -11.18
C LEU A 252 -14.29 20.66 -10.31
N VAL A 253 -13.62 21.10 -9.24
CA VAL A 253 -13.01 20.20 -8.26
C VAL A 253 -14.06 19.34 -7.58
N ALA A 254 -15.15 19.91 -7.07
CA ALA A 254 -16.23 19.16 -6.46
C ALA A 254 -16.80 18.08 -7.39
N ARG A 255 -17.01 18.44 -8.67
CA ARG A 255 -17.48 17.49 -9.70
C ARG A 255 -16.48 16.36 -9.92
N GLN A 256 -15.16 16.63 -9.90
CA GLN A 256 -14.15 15.56 -10.04
C GLN A 256 -14.19 14.60 -8.83
N TYR A 257 -14.39 15.10 -7.61
CA TYR A 257 -14.56 14.27 -6.45
C TYR A 257 -15.82 13.40 -6.51
N GLU A 258 -16.94 13.95 -7.00
CA GLU A 258 -18.17 13.18 -7.23
C GLU A 258 -17.95 12.07 -8.26
N ASN A 259 -17.33 12.39 -9.41
CA ASN A 259 -17.05 11.44 -10.47
C ASN A 259 -16.05 10.35 -10.04
N GLY A 260 -15.08 10.70 -9.20
CA GLY A 260 -14.06 9.78 -8.68
C GLY A 260 -14.46 9.04 -7.41
N ALA A 261 -15.65 9.23 -6.90
CA ALA A 261 -16.10 8.55 -5.68
C ALA A 261 -16.16 7.03 -5.87
N ALA A 262 -15.82 6.27 -4.83
CA ALA A 262 -15.83 4.80 -4.85
C ALA A 262 -17.17 4.21 -5.36
N MET A 263 -18.31 4.79 -4.96
CA MET A 263 -19.62 4.36 -5.45
C MET A 263 -19.78 4.52 -6.96
N GLN A 264 -19.22 5.58 -7.54
CA GLN A 264 -19.25 5.78 -8.98
C GLN A 264 -18.40 4.74 -9.70
N MET A 265 -17.22 4.43 -9.17
CA MET A 265 -16.34 3.38 -9.72
C MET A 265 -17.00 2.00 -9.65
N ALA A 266 -17.66 1.67 -8.55
CA ALA A 266 -18.42 0.41 -8.44
C ALA A 266 -19.60 0.36 -9.42
N SER A 267 -20.28 1.48 -9.67
CA SER A 267 -21.41 1.54 -10.62
C SER A 267 -20.99 1.30 -12.08
N THR A 268 -19.73 1.55 -12.40
CA THR A 268 -19.13 1.32 -13.73
C THR A 268 -18.32 0.01 -13.79
N LEU A 269 -18.36 -0.78 -12.70
CA LEU A 269 -17.66 -2.07 -12.58
C LEU A 269 -16.12 -1.96 -12.63
N GLU A 270 -15.57 -0.82 -12.27
CA GLU A 270 -14.11 -0.65 -12.15
C GLU A 270 -13.55 -1.27 -10.86
N ILE A 271 -14.39 -1.48 -9.87
CA ILE A 271 -14.10 -2.21 -8.64
C ILE A 271 -15.26 -3.15 -8.31
N ASP A 272 -14.99 -4.20 -7.54
CA ASP A 272 -16.01 -5.24 -7.23
C ASP A 272 -17.10 -4.73 -6.27
N ALA A 273 -16.73 -3.92 -5.27
CA ALA A 273 -17.69 -3.40 -4.30
C ALA A 273 -17.15 -2.19 -3.51
N VAL A 274 -18.08 -1.41 -2.99
CA VAL A 274 -17.82 -0.49 -1.87
C VAL A 274 -18.30 -1.16 -0.59
N ILE A 275 -17.40 -1.29 0.38
CA ILE A 275 -17.64 -2.05 1.60
C ILE A 275 -17.52 -1.19 2.86
N ASP A 276 -18.25 -1.57 3.90
CA ASP A 276 -18.01 -1.01 5.24
C ASP A 276 -16.57 -1.39 5.69
N PRO A 277 -15.76 -0.43 6.18
CA PRO A 277 -14.43 -0.73 6.71
C PRO A 277 -14.43 -1.90 7.72
N ALA A 278 -15.46 -2.02 8.55
CA ALA A 278 -15.59 -3.12 9.51
C ALA A 278 -15.73 -4.50 8.85
N ASP A 279 -16.17 -4.58 7.61
CA ASP A 279 -16.34 -5.83 6.85
C ASP A 279 -15.07 -6.26 6.10
N THR A 280 -14.01 -5.45 6.12
CA THR A 280 -12.79 -5.69 5.33
C THR A 280 -12.20 -7.08 5.59
N ARG A 281 -12.09 -7.50 6.86
CA ARG A 281 -11.58 -8.85 7.17
C ARG A 281 -12.43 -9.96 6.54
N ARG A 282 -13.75 -9.83 6.57
CA ARG A 282 -14.69 -10.80 5.97
C ARG A 282 -14.47 -10.94 4.46
N TRP A 283 -14.30 -9.80 3.76
CA TRP A 283 -14.02 -9.78 2.34
C TRP A 283 -12.65 -10.40 2.01
N LEU A 284 -11.62 -10.03 2.74
CA LEU A 284 -10.29 -10.62 2.58
C LEU A 284 -10.30 -12.13 2.82
N VAL A 285 -10.98 -12.61 3.87
CA VAL A 285 -11.08 -14.04 4.15
C VAL A 285 -11.82 -14.79 3.04
N ALA A 286 -12.92 -14.24 2.52
CA ALA A 286 -13.66 -14.84 1.39
C ALA A 286 -12.75 -14.93 0.16
N GLY A 287 -12.02 -13.86 -0.18
CA GLY A 287 -11.06 -13.88 -1.29
C GLY A 287 -9.92 -14.89 -1.08
N LEU A 288 -9.36 -14.96 0.13
CA LEU A 288 -8.31 -15.94 0.47
C LEU A 288 -8.80 -17.40 0.42
N GLN A 289 -10.08 -17.62 0.62
CA GLN A 289 -10.68 -18.97 0.53
C GLN A 289 -11.00 -19.38 -0.90
N SER A 290 -11.36 -18.43 -1.76
CA SER A 290 -11.68 -18.68 -3.17
C SER A 290 -10.44 -18.74 -4.06
N GLY A 291 -9.34 -18.10 -3.64
CA GLY A 291 -8.10 -18.07 -4.40
C GLY A 291 -7.32 -19.37 -4.34
N THR A 292 -6.73 -19.74 -5.46
CA THR A 292 -5.80 -20.88 -5.56
C THR A 292 -4.39 -20.38 -5.80
N VAL A 293 -3.43 -21.00 -5.12
CA VAL A 293 -2.00 -20.76 -5.40
C VAL A 293 -1.61 -21.66 -6.56
N ALA A 294 -1.21 -21.09 -7.69
CA ALA A 294 -0.66 -21.87 -8.80
C ALA A 294 0.69 -22.48 -8.39
N ALA A 295 1.07 -23.59 -9.01
CA ALA A 295 2.36 -24.21 -8.73
C ALA A 295 3.51 -23.21 -8.89
N PRO A 296 4.52 -23.27 -8.02
CA PRO A 296 5.70 -22.40 -8.12
C PRO A 296 6.34 -22.53 -9.51
N GLY A 297 6.59 -21.43 -10.15
CA GLY A 297 7.22 -21.43 -11.48
C GLY A 297 7.31 -19.99 -11.97
N GLY A 298 8.48 -19.57 -12.31
CA GLY A 298 8.82 -18.23 -12.76
C GLY A 298 10.29 -17.96 -12.42
N PRO A 299 10.90 -16.92 -12.94
CA PRO A 299 12.27 -16.61 -12.59
C PRO A 299 12.37 -16.33 -11.09
N ALA A 300 13.22 -17.10 -10.41
CA ALA A 300 13.54 -16.89 -8.98
C ALA A 300 14.49 -15.69 -8.79
N VAL A 301 15.05 -15.17 -9.86
CA VAL A 301 16.04 -14.09 -9.86
C VAL A 301 15.62 -13.02 -10.86
N ASP A 302 15.65 -11.76 -10.41
CA ASP A 302 15.45 -10.61 -11.28
C ASP A 302 16.74 -10.25 -12.02
N ALA A 303 16.57 -9.83 -13.25
CA ALA A 303 17.64 -9.38 -14.14
C ALA A 303 17.94 -7.87 -14.03
N TRP A 304 17.50 -7.20 -12.99
CA TRP A 304 17.77 -5.76 -12.80
C TRP A 304 18.89 -5.42 -11.86
#